data_ed14962e45867e73af1dae63e6fef0cc
#
_entry.id   ed14962e45867e73af1dae63e6fef0cc
#
_cell.length_a   1.000
_cell.length_b   1.000
_cell.length_c   1.000
_cell.angle_alpha   90.00
_cell.angle_beta   90.00
_cell.angle_gamma   90.00
#
_symmetry.space_group_name_H-M   'P 1'
#
loop_
_entity.id
_entity.type
_entity.pdbx_description
1 polymer ?
#
loop_
_entity_poly.entity_id
_entity_poly.type
_entity_poly.pdbx_seq_one_letter_code
_entity_poly.pdbx_strand_id
1 'polypeptide(L)'
;MVRTVTAITLLVALLVTAGCAAIVVGAGTGAGVYTWIKGELIRSYDKDFTQTENAVIQSLEYLKITIDEKNQKGSETTIKARQSDGSPVRVTIRTVRYDMTEVAVRSGYVGYWDRKNAELIHATILSNI
;
A
#
# COMPACT_ATOMS: atom_id res chain seq x y z
N MET A 1 27.41 23.26 35.97
CA MET A 1 26.03 22.75 36.09
C MET A 1 25.13 23.31 34.98
N VAL A 2 24.97 24.59 34.84
CA VAL A 2 24.06 25.19 33.83
C VAL A 2 24.50 24.81 32.38
N ARG A 3 25.77 24.77 32.09
CA ARG A 3 26.32 24.41 30.76
C ARG A 3 26.02 22.95 30.38
N THR A 4 26.09 22.05 31.36
CA THR A 4 25.81 20.62 31.15
C THR A 4 24.32 20.33 30.95
N VAL A 5 23.47 21.02 31.70
CA VAL A 5 22.01 20.91 31.56
C VAL A 5 21.56 21.46 30.19
N THR A 6 22.13 22.58 29.76
CA THR A 6 21.84 23.18 28.45
C THR A 6 22.26 22.25 27.31
N ALA A 7 23.42 21.59 27.43
CA ALA A 7 23.89 20.63 26.41
C ALA A 7 23.00 19.40 26.33
N ILE A 8 22.53 18.88 27.45
CA ILE A 8 21.64 17.71 27.49
C ILE A 8 20.26 18.07 26.89
N THR A 9 19.74 19.26 27.23
CA THR A 9 18.45 19.71 26.67
C THR A 9 18.53 19.91 25.16
N LEU A 10 19.64 20.44 24.67
CA LEU A 10 19.86 20.61 23.22
C LEU A 10 19.97 19.25 22.50
N LEU A 11 20.63 18.28 23.10
CA LEU A 11 20.78 16.95 22.56
C LEU A 11 19.44 16.20 22.48
N VAL A 12 18.61 16.31 23.52
CA VAL A 12 17.27 15.71 23.53
C VAL A 12 16.36 16.37 22.49
N ALA A 13 16.41 17.69 22.35
CA ALA A 13 15.65 18.39 21.34
C ALA A 13 16.04 17.96 19.90
N LEU A 14 17.33 17.73 19.65
CA LEU A 14 17.82 17.27 18.35
C LEU A 14 17.35 15.85 18.03
N LEU A 15 17.29 14.97 19.02
CA LEU A 15 16.82 13.58 18.86
C LEU A 15 15.30 13.51 18.52
N VAL A 16 14.51 14.39 19.12
CA VAL A 16 13.06 14.46 18.88
C VAL A 16 12.77 14.97 17.47
N THR A 17 13.52 15.98 16.99
CA THR A 17 13.33 16.51 15.63
C THR A 17 13.80 15.52 14.55
N ALA A 18 14.87 14.78 14.79
CA ALA A 18 15.34 13.75 13.86
C ALA A 18 14.35 12.58 13.73
N GLY A 19 13.69 12.19 14.82
CA GLY A 19 12.67 11.14 14.81
C GLY A 19 11.44 11.52 13.97
N CYS A 20 10.94 12.74 14.13
CA CYS A 20 9.80 13.23 13.36
C CYS A 20 10.14 13.38 11.87
N ALA A 21 11.33 13.87 11.53
CA ALA A 21 11.78 14.01 10.16
C ALA A 21 11.93 12.65 9.46
N ALA A 22 12.40 11.61 10.16
CA ALA A 22 12.53 10.27 9.61
C ALA A 22 11.15 9.66 9.27
N ILE A 23 10.13 9.90 10.08
CA ILE A 23 8.76 9.45 9.81
C ILE A 23 8.18 10.16 8.59
N VAL A 24 8.37 11.46 8.47
CA VAL A 24 7.87 12.26 7.34
C VAL A 24 8.58 11.87 6.04
N VAL A 25 9.89 11.67 6.07
CA VAL A 25 10.66 11.23 4.90
C VAL A 25 10.26 9.81 4.48
N GLY A 26 10.06 8.90 5.42
CA GLY A 26 9.54 7.56 5.14
C GLY A 26 8.14 7.58 4.51
N ALA A 27 7.26 8.47 4.96
CA ALA A 27 5.92 8.65 4.40
C ALA A 27 5.95 9.32 3.02
N GLY A 28 6.91 10.20 2.75
CA GLY A 28 7.00 10.97 1.51
C GLY A 28 7.68 10.26 0.34
N THR A 29 8.48 9.23 0.60
CA THR A 29 9.27 8.55 -0.44
C THR A 29 8.53 7.43 -1.17
N GLY A 30 7.24 7.17 -0.88
CA GLY A 30 6.48 6.09 -1.50
C GLY A 30 7.02 4.69 -1.19
N ALA A 31 8.08 4.58 -0.41
CA ALA A 31 8.78 3.34 -0.11
C ALA A 31 8.06 2.52 0.96
N GLY A 32 6.78 2.22 0.75
CA GLY A 32 6.08 1.21 1.51
C GLY A 32 5.27 1.71 2.69
N VAL A 33 4.65 2.86 2.57
CA VAL A 33 3.61 3.24 3.52
C VAL A 33 2.34 2.49 3.18
N TYR A 34 2.07 1.44 3.94
CA TYR A 34 0.81 0.72 3.88
C TYR A 34 -0.13 1.23 4.96
N THR A 35 -1.37 1.45 4.60
CA THR A 35 -2.44 1.70 5.56
C THR A 35 -3.32 0.46 5.64
N TRP A 36 -3.48 -0.08 6.83
CA TRP A 36 -4.33 -1.23 7.10
C TRP A 36 -5.64 -0.77 7.73
N ILE A 37 -6.72 -0.83 6.97
CA ILE A 37 -8.04 -0.40 7.44
C ILE A 37 -9.08 -1.48 7.10
N LYS A 38 -9.77 -2.00 8.10
CA LYS A 38 -10.89 -2.93 7.94
C LYS A 38 -10.58 -4.13 7.02
N GLY A 39 -9.37 -4.66 7.14
CA GLY A 39 -8.93 -5.79 6.32
C GLY A 39 -8.40 -5.42 4.94
N GLU A 40 -8.35 -4.15 4.59
CA GLU A 40 -7.72 -3.67 3.36
C GLU A 40 -6.33 -3.12 3.61
N LEU A 41 -5.38 -3.55 2.81
CA LEU A 41 -4.04 -2.99 2.77
C LEU A 41 -3.97 -2.00 1.60
N ILE A 42 -3.79 -0.73 1.93
CA ILE A 42 -3.87 0.39 0.98
C ILE A 42 -2.50 0.99 0.76
N ARG A 43 -2.16 1.21 -0.50
CA ARG A 43 -0.94 1.91 -0.90
C ARG A 43 -1.20 2.76 -2.14
N SER A 44 -0.57 3.94 -2.18
CA SER A 44 -0.55 4.79 -3.38
C SER A 44 0.72 4.56 -4.18
N TYR A 45 0.59 4.54 -5.49
CA TYR A 45 1.68 4.41 -6.46
C TYR A 45 1.77 5.69 -7.29
N ASP A 46 2.99 6.19 -7.49
CA ASP A 46 3.26 7.40 -8.30
C ASP A 46 3.23 7.07 -9.80
N LYS A 47 2.12 6.52 -10.25
CA LYS A 47 1.84 6.15 -11.64
C LYS A 47 0.39 6.46 -11.98
N ASP A 48 0.11 6.63 -13.28
CA ASP A 48 -1.24 6.82 -13.74
C ASP A 48 -2.12 5.56 -13.55
N PHE A 49 -3.40 5.71 -13.75
CA PHE A 49 -4.37 4.62 -13.56
C PHE A 49 -4.07 3.41 -14.46
N THR A 50 -3.80 3.65 -15.75
CA THR A 50 -3.60 2.58 -16.73
C THR A 50 -2.35 1.76 -16.43
N GLN A 51 -1.24 2.40 -16.10
CA GLN A 51 0.00 1.72 -15.71
C GLN A 51 -0.20 0.91 -14.44
N THR A 52 -0.89 1.46 -13.45
CA THR A 52 -1.16 0.80 -12.18
C THR A 52 -2.11 -0.39 -12.38
N GLU A 53 -3.18 -0.23 -13.14
CA GLU A 53 -4.12 -1.32 -13.45
C GLU A 53 -3.42 -2.47 -14.17
N ASN A 54 -2.59 -2.19 -15.16
CA ASN A 54 -1.83 -3.21 -15.87
C ASN A 54 -0.87 -3.95 -14.93
N ALA A 55 -0.18 -3.24 -14.05
CA ALA A 55 0.71 -3.84 -13.06
C ALA A 55 -0.06 -4.73 -12.07
N VAL A 56 -1.26 -4.34 -11.66
CA VAL A 56 -2.13 -5.14 -10.80
C VAL A 56 -2.52 -6.44 -11.50
N ILE A 57 -2.99 -6.37 -12.74
CA ILE A 57 -3.42 -7.55 -13.51
C ILE A 57 -2.25 -8.50 -13.73
N GLN A 58 -1.09 -8.01 -14.13
CA GLN A 58 0.12 -8.82 -14.30
C GLN A 58 0.54 -9.48 -12.99
N SER A 59 0.43 -8.77 -11.88
CA SER A 59 0.78 -9.30 -10.56
C SER A 59 -0.15 -10.43 -10.12
N LEU A 60 -1.45 -10.27 -10.32
CA LEU A 60 -2.42 -11.32 -10.03
C LEU A 60 -2.18 -12.56 -10.88
N GLU A 61 -1.89 -12.40 -12.16
CA GLU A 61 -1.54 -13.51 -13.05
C GLU A 61 -0.25 -14.21 -12.61
N TYR A 62 0.77 -13.45 -12.26
CA TYR A 62 2.04 -13.99 -11.77
C TYR A 62 1.87 -14.82 -10.50
N LEU A 63 1.02 -14.36 -9.58
CA LEU A 63 0.73 -15.03 -8.31
C LEU A 63 -0.29 -16.18 -8.45
N LYS A 64 -0.74 -16.49 -9.68
CA LYS A 64 -1.76 -17.52 -9.94
C LYS A 64 -3.11 -17.20 -9.27
N ILE A 65 -3.43 -15.94 -9.15
CA ILE A 65 -4.71 -15.47 -8.65
C ILE A 65 -5.65 -15.28 -9.84
N THR A 66 -6.75 -16.02 -9.87
CA THR A 66 -7.71 -16.01 -10.97
C THR A 66 -8.66 -14.83 -10.83
N ILE A 67 -8.72 -13.98 -11.85
CA ILE A 67 -9.67 -12.86 -11.89
C ILE A 67 -11.05 -13.39 -12.31
N ASP A 68 -12.05 -13.22 -11.44
CA ASP A 68 -13.43 -13.63 -11.71
C ASP A 68 -14.26 -12.51 -12.32
N GLU A 69 -14.06 -11.26 -11.84
CA GLU A 69 -14.86 -10.12 -12.24
C GLU A 69 -14.03 -8.84 -12.16
N LYS A 70 -14.20 -7.98 -13.13
CA LYS A 70 -13.64 -6.64 -13.15
C LYS A 70 -14.76 -5.64 -13.42
N ASN A 71 -15.00 -4.75 -12.47
CA ASN A 71 -16.07 -3.76 -12.54
C ASN A 71 -15.50 -2.35 -12.41
N GLN A 72 -15.80 -1.50 -13.38
CA GLN A 72 -15.35 -0.11 -13.39
C GLN A 72 -16.54 0.82 -13.16
N LYS A 73 -16.38 1.71 -12.19
CA LYS A 73 -17.32 2.81 -11.91
C LYS A 73 -16.57 4.12 -11.81
N GLY A 74 -16.71 4.99 -12.83
CA GLY A 74 -16.01 6.26 -12.87
C GLY A 74 -14.50 6.09 -12.83
N SER A 75 -13.85 6.66 -11.84
CA SER A 75 -12.40 6.61 -11.62
C SER A 75 -11.94 5.45 -10.72
N GLU A 76 -12.82 4.49 -10.46
CA GLU A 76 -12.55 3.35 -9.60
C GLU A 76 -12.81 2.03 -10.32
N THR A 77 -11.88 1.10 -10.22
CA THR A 77 -12.04 -0.28 -10.71
C THR A 77 -11.91 -1.24 -9.55
N THR A 78 -12.88 -2.15 -9.43
CA THR A 78 -12.85 -3.25 -8.46
C THR A 78 -12.63 -4.57 -9.18
N ILE A 79 -11.62 -5.31 -8.77
CA ILE A 79 -11.29 -6.64 -9.28
C ILE A 79 -11.63 -7.65 -8.19
N LYS A 80 -12.49 -8.60 -8.51
CA LYS A 80 -12.76 -9.77 -7.65
C LYS A 80 -12.01 -10.95 -8.21
N ALA A 81 -11.23 -11.60 -7.37
CA ALA A 81 -10.37 -12.69 -7.76
C ALA A 81 -10.35 -13.78 -6.69
N ARG A 82 -9.77 -14.93 -7.03
CA ARG A 82 -9.61 -16.06 -6.13
C ARG A 82 -8.20 -16.61 -6.21
N GLN A 83 -7.65 -16.95 -5.05
CA GLN A 83 -6.41 -17.70 -4.98
C GLN A 83 -6.61 -19.16 -5.40
N SER A 84 -5.52 -19.89 -5.60
CA SER A 84 -5.55 -21.32 -5.96
C SER A 84 -6.23 -22.21 -4.91
N ASP A 85 -6.25 -21.79 -3.64
CA ASP A 85 -6.99 -22.47 -2.55
C ASP A 85 -8.48 -22.09 -2.49
N GLY A 86 -8.96 -21.22 -3.38
CA GLY A 86 -10.33 -20.74 -3.43
C GLY A 86 -10.62 -19.52 -2.57
N SER A 87 -9.65 -19.03 -1.77
CA SER A 87 -9.87 -17.86 -0.92
C SER A 87 -10.02 -16.58 -1.75
N PRO A 88 -10.96 -15.69 -1.35
CA PRO A 88 -11.25 -14.49 -2.14
C PRO A 88 -10.17 -13.43 -2.00
N VAL A 89 -9.96 -12.69 -3.08
CA VAL A 89 -9.13 -11.49 -3.14
C VAL A 89 -9.93 -10.38 -3.81
N ARG A 90 -9.90 -9.20 -3.23
CA ARG A 90 -10.48 -8.00 -3.85
C ARG A 90 -9.42 -6.94 -3.97
N VAL A 91 -9.27 -6.39 -5.17
CA VAL A 91 -8.38 -5.27 -5.43
C VAL A 91 -9.22 -4.10 -5.91
N THR A 92 -9.11 -2.97 -5.24
CA THR A 92 -9.76 -1.73 -5.64
C THR A 92 -8.70 -0.75 -6.09
N ILE A 93 -8.81 -0.24 -7.31
CA ILE A 93 -7.89 0.70 -7.93
C ILE A 93 -8.63 2.03 -8.08
N ARG A 94 -8.07 3.09 -7.52
CA ARG A 94 -8.71 4.41 -7.49
C ARG A 94 -7.73 5.49 -7.91
N THR A 95 -8.15 6.36 -8.81
CA THR A 95 -7.38 7.56 -9.17
C THR A 95 -7.37 8.55 -8.02
N VAL A 96 -6.20 8.95 -7.56
CA VAL A 96 -6.00 10.04 -6.59
C VAL A 96 -5.70 11.33 -7.32
N ARG A 97 -4.78 11.27 -8.27
CA ARG A 97 -4.40 12.33 -9.20
C ARG A 97 -4.06 11.71 -10.56
N TYR A 98 -3.84 12.56 -11.57
CA TYR A 98 -3.44 12.08 -12.90
C TYR A 98 -2.16 11.21 -12.91
N ASP A 99 -1.26 11.43 -11.94
CA ASP A 99 0.02 10.71 -11.78
C ASP A 99 0.11 9.87 -10.51
N MET A 100 -1.01 9.67 -9.80
CA MET A 100 -1.04 8.90 -8.57
C MET A 100 -2.31 8.05 -8.50
N THR A 101 -2.13 6.77 -8.25
CA THR A 101 -3.21 5.79 -8.16
C THR A 101 -3.10 5.01 -6.86
N GLU A 102 -4.22 4.92 -6.15
CA GLU A 102 -4.33 4.16 -4.91
C GLU A 102 -4.82 2.74 -5.20
N VAL A 103 -4.18 1.76 -4.59
CA VAL A 103 -4.57 0.35 -4.67
C VAL A 103 -4.86 -0.17 -3.27
N ALA A 104 -6.07 -0.69 -3.07
CA ALA A 104 -6.49 -1.34 -1.84
C ALA A 104 -6.64 -2.84 -2.09
N VAL A 105 -5.95 -3.66 -1.32
CA VAL A 105 -5.98 -5.13 -1.44
C VAL A 105 -6.59 -5.73 -0.19
N ARG A 106 -7.63 -6.51 -0.37
CA ARG A 106 -8.26 -7.31 0.68
C ARG A 106 -8.13 -8.78 0.30
N SER A 107 -7.51 -9.57 1.16
CA SER A 107 -7.29 -10.99 0.95
C SER A 107 -7.87 -11.79 2.11
N GLY A 108 -8.59 -12.87 1.80
CA GLY A 108 -9.18 -13.76 2.79
C GLY A 108 -10.68 -13.55 3.02
N TYR A 109 -11.19 -14.20 4.06
CA TYR A 109 -12.60 -14.15 4.42
C TYR A 109 -12.87 -13.09 5.50
N VAL A 110 -14.11 -12.63 5.59
CA VAL A 110 -14.53 -11.66 6.61
C VAL A 110 -14.18 -12.18 8.01
N GLY A 111 -13.44 -11.35 8.76
CA GLY A 111 -12.94 -11.70 10.09
C GLY A 111 -11.64 -12.50 10.11
N TYR A 112 -11.17 -12.97 8.94
CA TYR A 112 -9.93 -13.75 8.78
C TYR A 112 -9.10 -13.17 7.63
N TRP A 113 -8.78 -11.89 7.71
CA TRP A 113 -8.03 -11.20 6.66
C TRP A 113 -6.57 -11.63 6.65
N ASP A 114 -6.08 -11.95 5.46
CA ASP A 114 -4.69 -12.34 5.21
C ASP A 114 -3.85 -11.13 4.80
N ARG A 115 -3.32 -10.42 5.79
CA ARG A 115 -2.46 -9.26 5.57
C ARG A 115 -1.17 -9.63 4.83
N LYS A 116 -0.56 -10.77 5.14
CA LYS A 116 0.69 -11.22 4.50
C LYS A 116 0.50 -11.42 3.00
N ASN A 117 -0.63 -12.00 2.59
CA ASN A 117 -0.93 -12.15 1.18
C ASN A 117 -1.20 -10.80 0.50
N ALA A 118 -1.87 -9.89 1.17
CA ALA A 118 -2.07 -8.52 0.68
C ALA A 118 -0.73 -7.79 0.51
N GLU A 119 0.20 -7.94 1.44
CA GLU A 119 1.56 -7.41 1.33
C GLU A 119 2.33 -8.01 0.15
N LEU A 120 2.20 -9.31 -0.07
CA LEU A 120 2.81 -10.00 -1.22
C LEU A 120 2.26 -9.47 -2.54
N ILE A 121 0.96 -9.26 -2.64
CA ILE A 121 0.33 -8.69 -3.83
C ILE A 121 0.88 -7.28 -4.10
N HIS A 122 0.94 -6.42 -3.08
CA HIS A 122 1.52 -5.08 -3.22
C HIS A 122 3.01 -5.12 -3.62
N ALA A 123 3.80 -6.00 -3.03
CA ALA A 123 5.20 -6.15 -3.38
C ALA A 123 5.37 -6.59 -4.85
N THR A 124 4.50 -7.45 -5.34
CA THR A 124 4.50 -7.90 -6.73
C THR A 124 4.06 -6.78 -7.68
N ILE A 125 3.05 -5.98 -7.30
CA ILE A 125 2.65 -4.79 -8.05
C ILE A 125 3.83 -3.81 -8.17
N LEU A 126 4.53 -3.56 -7.07
CA LEU A 126 5.68 -2.66 -7.06
C LEU A 126 6.79 -3.13 -8.02
N SER A 127 6.99 -4.42 -8.15
CA SER A 127 8.00 -4.97 -9.08
C SER A 127 7.58 -4.90 -10.55
N ASN A 128 6.30 -4.74 -10.85
CA ASN A 128 5.73 -4.68 -12.21
C ASN A 128 5.41 -3.25 -12.70
N ILE A 129 5.55 -2.27 -11.83
CA ILE A 129 5.12 -0.90 -12.15
C ILE A 129 6.24 0.00 -12.67
#